data_792b33cf12670fff1cdeea671681589a
#
_entry.id   792b33cf12670fff1cdeea671681589a
#
_cell.length_a   1.000
_cell.length_b   1.000
_cell.length_c   1.000
_cell.angle_alpha   90.00
_cell.angle_beta   90.00
_cell.angle_gamma   90.00
#
_symmetry.space_group_name_H-M   'P 1'
#
loop_
_entity.id
_entity.type
_entity.pdbx_description
1 polymer ?
#
loop_
_entity_poly.entity_id
_entity_poly.type
_entity_poly.pdbx_seq_one_letter_code
_entity_poly.pdbx_strand_id
1 'polypeptide(L)'
;MYHKNTKYATEKRDKMLNYISTRDVNHKVSSSQAVLDGLAKDGGLYVPEDLAELKLDYKEVIVEDYRGMTKKVFGKFFPDYGEELIDSIVTRSYKDKFTAEEITPLVSVDGRYILELFCGPTCAFKDVALSALPNLMSEAAKLNYFKDEILILTATSGDTGSAALHGFSDVPGIRIAVFYPDKGISETQRLQMVTQSGANTKAFGVRGNFDDAQTGVKRLFQEIPRPCEGVSLSSANSINIGRLVPQVVYYFAAYKSLVDTGEIKLGDAVDYTVPTGNFGDIMAGYLAKQMGLPVGKLVCASNKNDVLTEFL
;
A
#
# COMPACT_ATOMS: atom_id res chain seq x y z
N MET A 1 -2.53 15.18 43.91
CA MET A 1 -3.37 15.19 42.70
C MET A 1 -2.64 14.72 41.42
N TYR A 2 -1.54 13.95 41.56
CA TYR A 2 -0.68 13.52 40.42
C TYR A 2 -0.73 12.01 40.09
N HIS A 3 -1.52 11.20 40.84
CA HIS A 3 -1.56 9.74 40.64
C HIS A 3 -2.68 9.20 39.78
N LYS A 4 -3.62 10.04 39.30
CA LYS A 4 -4.75 9.57 38.46
C LYS A 4 -4.45 9.61 36.95
N ASN A 5 -3.48 10.43 36.50
CA ASN A 5 -3.18 10.56 35.06
C ASN A 5 -2.24 9.47 34.49
N THR A 6 -1.49 8.79 35.34
CA THR A 6 -0.58 7.72 34.93
C THR A 6 -1.30 6.41 34.61
N LYS A 7 -2.44 6.12 35.26
CA LYS A 7 -3.23 4.90 35.00
C LYS A 7 -3.96 4.96 33.65
N TYR A 8 -4.48 6.14 33.28
CA TYR A 8 -5.14 6.32 31.96
C TYR A 8 -4.16 6.28 30.76
N ALA A 9 -2.91 6.70 30.97
CA ALA A 9 -1.87 6.62 29.95
C ALA A 9 -1.35 5.20 29.73
N THR A 10 -1.32 4.37 30.79
CA THR A 10 -0.93 2.96 30.71
C THR A 10 -2.04 2.09 30.10
N GLU A 11 -3.32 2.31 30.47
CA GLU A 11 -4.44 1.55 29.92
C GLU A 11 -4.69 1.81 28.42
N LYS A 12 -4.31 3.00 27.88
CA LYS A 12 -4.38 3.28 26.44
C LYS A 12 -3.20 2.70 25.65
N ARG A 13 -2.05 2.41 26.28
CA ARG A 13 -0.92 1.74 25.63
C ARG A 13 -1.14 0.24 25.43
N ASP A 14 -1.98 -0.40 26.25
CA ASP A 14 -2.23 -1.85 26.21
C ASP A 14 -3.22 -2.29 25.10
N LYS A 15 -3.68 -1.39 24.23
CA LYS A 15 -4.62 -1.67 23.12
C LYS A 15 -4.15 -1.19 21.74
N MET A 16 -2.87 -0.99 21.53
CA MET A 16 -2.39 -0.66 20.19
C MET A 16 -2.30 -1.93 19.36
N LEU A 17 -2.83 -1.89 18.12
CA LEU A 17 -2.72 -2.96 17.15
C LEU A 17 -1.25 -3.30 16.92
N ASN A 18 -0.87 -4.54 17.22
CA ASN A 18 0.43 -5.08 16.90
C ASN A 18 0.43 -5.71 15.51
N TYR A 19 1.61 -5.75 14.93
CA TYR A 19 1.90 -6.52 13.73
C TYR A 19 2.81 -7.68 14.06
N ILE A 20 2.56 -8.82 13.43
CA ILE A 20 3.34 -10.04 13.59
C ILE A 20 3.86 -10.50 12.22
N SER A 21 4.94 -11.28 12.22
CA SER A 21 5.37 -11.97 11.01
C SER A 21 4.48 -13.18 10.73
N THR A 22 4.18 -13.44 9.45
CA THR A 22 3.50 -14.68 9.04
C THR A 22 4.31 -15.95 9.31
N ARG A 23 5.60 -15.81 9.68
CA ARG A 23 6.50 -16.94 10.03
C ARG A 23 6.83 -17.01 11.51
N ASP A 24 6.72 -15.90 12.24
CA ASP A 24 6.95 -15.84 13.69
C ASP A 24 5.89 -14.93 14.36
N VAL A 25 4.87 -15.57 14.92
CA VAL A 25 3.77 -14.89 15.62
C VAL A 25 4.19 -14.24 16.94
N ASN A 26 5.37 -14.58 17.46
CA ASN A 26 5.87 -14.03 18.72
C ASN A 26 6.62 -12.71 18.52
N HIS A 27 7.09 -12.45 17.30
CA HIS A 27 7.78 -11.20 16.98
C HIS A 27 6.76 -10.11 16.67
N LYS A 28 6.48 -9.27 17.67
CA LYS A 28 5.50 -8.18 17.58
C LYS A 28 6.20 -6.84 17.35
N VAL A 29 5.68 -6.07 16.42
CA VAL A 29 6.15 -4.71 16.09
C VAL A 29 4.97 -3.74 16.02
N SER A 30 5.26 -2.43 16.12
CA SER A 30 4.28 -1.38 15.86
C SER A 30 3.94 -1.31 14.36
N SER A 31 2.85 -0.63 14.01
CA SER A 31 2.50 -0.44 12.61
C SER A 31 3.53 0.40 11.85
N SER A 32 4.10 1.41 12.48
CA SER A 32 5.17 2.22 11.89
C SER A 32 6.45 1.40 11.65
N GLN A 33 6.81 0.51 12.59
CA GLN A 33 7.95 -0.38 12.38
C GLN A 33 7.69 -1.37 11.23
N ALA A 34 6.48 -1.93 11.13
CA ALA A 34 6.11 -2.83 10.03
C ALA A 34 6.18 -2.14 8.65
N VAL A 35 5.75 -0.87 8.56
CA VAL A 35 5.88 -0.05 7.34
C VAL A 35 7.34 0.23 7.01
N LEU A 36 8.16 0.57 8.01
CA LEU A 36 9.57 0.91 7.84
C LEU A 36 10.39 -0.30 7.36
N ASP A 37 10.21 -1.44 8.01
CA ASP A 37 10.91 -2.68 7.65
C ASP A 37 10.43 -3.25 6.31
N GLY A 38 9.12 -3.13 6.03
CA GLY A 38 8.47 -3.65 4.82
C GLY A 38 8.38 -5.18 4.76
N LEU A 39 9.38 -5.89 5.26
CA LEU A 39 9.46 -7.35 5.36
C LEU A 39 10.05 -7.73 6.71
N ALA A 40 9.51 -8.75 7.35
CA ALA A 40 10.05 -9.23 8.61
C ALA A 40 11.43 -9.88 8.41
N LYS A 41 12.27 -9.87 9.44
CA LYS A 41 13.66 -10.38 9.38
C LYS A 41 13.75 -11.86 9.05
N ASP A 42 12.70 -12.62 9.37
CA ASP A 42 12.56 -14.06 9.05
C ASP A 42 12.06 -14.30 7.61
N GLY A 43 11.83 -13.22 6.85
CA GLY A 43 11.30 -13.26 5.49
C GLY A 43 9.78 -13.47 5.42
N GLY A 44 9.06 -13.38 6.55
CA GLY A 44 7.60 -13.35 6.62
C GLY A 44 7.04 -11.96 6.30
N LEU A 45 5.74 -11.89 6.00
CA LEU A 45 5.02 -10.65 5.80
C LEU A 45 4.52 -10.13 7.15
N TYR A 46 4.53 -8.81 7.34
CA TYR A 46 3.86 -8.22 8.49
C TYR A 46 2.35 -8.16 8.26
N VAL A 47 1.61 -8.73 9.19
CA VAL A 47 0.14 -8.71 9.21
C VAL A 47 -0.36 -8.26 10.58
N PRO A 48 -1.55 -7.62 10.68
CA PRO A 48 -2.17 -7.35 11.96
C PRO A 48 -2.31 -8.62 12.79
N GLU A 49 -1.97 -8.56 14.08
CA GLU A 49 -2.06 -9.69 15.00
C GLU A 49 -3.51 -10.17 15.16
N ASP A 50 -4.46 -9.24 15.17
CA ASP A 50 -5.89 -9.53 15.29
C ASP A 50 -6.68 -8.70 14.27
N LEU A 51 -7.28 -9.37 13.29
CA LEU A 51 -8.14 -8.73 12.28
C LEU A 51 -9.45 -8.20 12.87
N ALA A 52 -9.89 -8.69 14.04
CA ALA A 52 -11.10 -8.21 14.68
C ALA A 52 -10.96 -6.75 15.18
N GLU A 53 -9.75 -6.32 15.51
CA GLU A 53 -9.45 -4.93 15.90
C GLU A 53 -9.60 -3.93 14.74
N LEU A 54 -9.60 -4.42 13.49
CA LEU A 54 -9.79 -3.59 12.30
C LEU A 54 -11.25 -3.22 12.04
N LYS A 55 -12.21 -3.80 12.73
CA LYS A 55 -13.64 -3.56 12.48
C LYS A 55 -13.98 -2.08 12.58
N LEU A 56 -14.77 -1.63 11.62
CA LEU A 56 -15.37 -0.30 11.52
C LEU A 56 -16.88 -0.43 11.26
N ASP A 57 -17.65 0.56 11.69
CA ASP A 57 -18.98 0.73 11.08
C ASP A 57 -18.77 1.33 9.67
N TYR A 58 -18.92 0.50 8.64
CA TYR A 58 -18.75 0.93 7.26
C TYR A 58 -19.70 2.07 6.87
N LYS A 59 -20.85 2.20 7.53
CA LYS A 59 -21.80 3.28 7.30
C LYS A 59 -21.22 4.64 7.66
N GLU A 60 -20.42 4.69 8.72
CA GLU A 60 -19.69 5.90 9.10
C GLU A 60 -18.51 6.21 8.17
N VAL A 61 -17.98 5.19 7.49
CA VAL A 61 -16.88 5.36 6.54
C VAL A 61 -17.37 5.92 5.21
N ILE A 62 -18.43 5.34 4.64
CA ILE A 62 -18.90 5.67 3.30
C ILE A 62 -19.64 7.02 3.20
N VAL A 63 -19.90 7.73 4.31
CA VAL A 63 -20.43 9.11 4.26
C VAL A 63 -19.32 10.14 4.00
N GLU A 64 -18.07 9.75 4.12
CA GLU A 64 -16.91 10.61 3.89
C GLU A 64 -16.54 10.70 2.39
N ASP A 65 -15.74 11.71 2.04
CA ASP A 65 -15.00 11.71 0.79
C ASP A 65 -13.86 10.67 0.79
N TYR A 66 -13.16 10.51 -0.32
CA TYR A 66 -12.07 9.53 -0.42
C TYR A 66 -10.99 9.73 0.65
N ARG A 67 -10.64 10.98 0.97
CA ARG A 67 -9.63 11.30 1.98
C ARG A 67 -10.14 11.03 3.38
N GLY A 68 -11.40 11.34 3.67
CA GLY A 68 -12.05 10.99 4.93
C GLY A 68 -12.12 9.49 5.16
N MET A 69 -12.51 8.71 4.14
CA MET A 69 -12.46 7.25 4.17
C MET A 69 -11.03 6.74 4.43
N THR A 70 -10.03 7.34 3.76
CA THR A 70 -8.63 6.96 3.97
C THR A 70 -8.18 7.21 5.40
N LYS A 71 -8.53 8.35 6.00
CA LYS A 71 -8.19 8.66 7.40
C LYS A 71 -8.76 7.61 8.36
N LYS A 72 -10.01 7.20 8.17
CA LYS A 72 -10.67 6.17 9.01
C LYS A 72 -10.00 4.80 8.85
N VAL A 73 -9.69 4.40 7.62
CA VAL A 73 -8.97 3.14 7.35
C VAL A 73 -7.55 3.18 7.93
N PHE A 74 -6.79 4.24 7.65
CA PHE A 74 -5.41 4.37 8.16
C PHE A 74 -5.39 4.44 9.69
N GLY A 75 -6.35 5.11 10.33
CA GLY A 75 -6.45 5.16 11.79
C GLY A 75 -6.60 3.79 12.44
N LYS A 76 -7.21 2.83 11.73
CA LYS A 76 -7.30 1.44 12.21
C LYS A 76 -6.01 0.66 11.99
N PHE A 77 -5.41 0.78 10.82
CA PHE A 77 -4.19 0.03 10.51
C PHE A 77 -2.92 0.63 11.12
N PHE A 78 -2.88 1.94 11.31
CA PHE A 78 -1.67 2.67 11.73
C PHE A 78 -1.90 3.52 12.99
N PRO A 79 -2.36 2.91 14.11
CA PRO A 79 -2.78 3.67 15.30
C PRO A 79 -1.63 4.43 15.99
N ASP A 80 -0.39 4.00 15.83
CA ASP A 80 0.79 4.66 16.41
C ASP A 80 1.22 5.93 15.68
N TYR A 81 0.65 6.24 14.51
CA TYR A 81 0.87 7.52 13.83
C TYR A 81 0.03 8.65 14.46
N GLY A 82 -1.16 8.35 15.00
CA GLY A 82 -2.08 9.35 15.53
C GLY A 82 -2.84 10.14 14.45
N GLU A 83 -3.93 10.77 14.84
CA GLU A 83 -4.88 11.40 13.92
C GLU A 83 -4.27 12.55 13.11
N GLU A 84 -3.53 13.46 13.75
CA GLU A 84 -2.94 14.62 13.10
C GLU A 84 -1.92 14.23 12.03
N LEU A 85 -1.11 13.20 12.31
CA LEU A 85 -0.11 12.73 11.37
C LEU A 85 -0.76 11.98 10.21
N ILE A 86 -1.78 11.17 10.47
CA ILE A 86 -2.58 10.51 9.43
C ILE A 86 -3.23 11.55 8.52
N ASP A 87 -3.84 12.62 9.07
CA ASP A 87 -4.42 13.69 8.27
C ASP A 87 -3.40 14.34 7.33
N SER A 88 -2.23 14.65 7.86
CA SER A 88 -1.11 15.19 7.07
C SER A 88 -0.65 14.23 5.97
N ILE A 89 -0.50 12.93 6.29
CA ILE A 89 -0.10 11.90 5.33
C ILE A 89 -1.14 11.79 4.20
N VAL A 90 -2.42 11.69 4.54
CA VAL A 90 -3.51 11.55 3.57
C VAL A 90 -3.58 12.76 2.64
N THR A 91 -3.44 13.97 3.21
CA THR A 91 -3.43 15.20 2.42
C THR A 91 -2.26 15.21 1.44
N ARG A 92 -1.03 14.94 1.88
CA ARG A 92 0.16 14.87 1.03
C ARG A 92 0.09 13.76 -0.03
N SER A 93 -0.66 12.69 0.24
CA SER A 93 -0.78 11.55 -0.65
C SER A 93 -1.75 11.78 -1.79
N TYR A 94 -2.87 12.45 -1.54
CA TYR A 94 -4.00 12.46 -2.49
C TYR A 94 -4.42 13.84 -2.97
N LYS A 95 -4.03 14.93 -2.30
CA LYS A 95 -4.42 16.27 -2.73
C LYS A 95 -3.70 16.63 -4.04
N ASP A 96 -4.48 17.05 -5.03
CA ASP A 96 -4.01 17.58 -6.34
C ASP A 96 -3.09 16.63 -7.13
N LYS A 97 -3.19 15.31 -6.92
CA LYS A 97 -2.34 14.31 -7.60
C LYS A 97 -3.08 13.42 -8.60
N PHE A 98 -4.40 13.40 -8.53
CA PHE A 98 -5.24 12.55 -9.37
C PHE A 98 -6.09 13.42 -10.31
N THR A 99 -6.37 12.90 -11.49
CA THR A 99 -7.15 13.61 -12.51
C THR A 99 -8.65 13.60 -12.22
N ALA A 100 -9.12 12.67 -11.37
CA ALA A 100 -10.50 12.61 -10.90
C ALA A 100 -10.57 13.06 -9.43
N GLU A 101 -11.59 13.85 -9.08
CA GLU A 101 -11.83 14.32 -7.72
C GLU A 101 -12.11 13.15 -6.76
N GLU A 102 -12.82 12.14 -7.24
CA GLU A 102 -13.15 10.92 -6.51
C GLU A 102 -11.94 10.01 -6.30
N ILE A 103 -10.78 10.31 -6.87
CA ILE A 103 -9.55 9.51 -6.88
C ILE A 103 -9.71 8.19 -7.65
N THR A 104 -10.78 7.45 -7.39
CA THR A 104 -11.11 6.17 -8.00
C THR A 104 -12.59 6.16 -8.41
N PRO A 105 -12.94 6.84 -9.52
CA PRO A 105 -14.34 6.92 -9.96
C PRO A 105 -14.87 5.55 -10.38
N LEU A 106 -16.18 5.34 -10.17
CA LEU A 106 -16.90 4.16 -10.62
C LEU A 106 -17.77 4.53 -11.81
N VAL A 107 -17.58 3.84 -12.93
CA VAL A 107 -18.36 4.06 -14.15
C VAL A 107 -19.23 2.84 -14.47
N SER A 108 -20.42 3.09 -15.05
CA SER A 108 -21.32 2.03 -15.52
C SER A 108 -21.12 1.80 -17.02
N VAL A 109 -20.90 0.54 -17.41
CA VAL A 109 -20.74 0.13 -18.80
C VAL A 109 -21.54 -1.15 -19.03
N ASP A 110 -22.57 -1.10 -19.87
CA ASP A 110 -23.41 -2.24 -20.23
C ASP A 110 -23.93 -3.07 -19.03
N GLY A 111 -24.40 -2.37 -17.97
CA GLY A 111 -24.94 -3.00 -16.77
C GLY A 111 -23.88 -3.61 -15.84
N ARG A 112 -22.62 -3.28 -16.06
CA ARG A 112 -21.50 -3.61 -15.18
C ARG A 112 -20.89 -2.34 -14.65
N TYR A 113 -20.21 -2.43 -13.50
CA TYR A 113 -19.51 -1.30 -12.87
C TYR A 113 -18.02 -1.53 -12.94
N ILE A 114 -17.30 -0.52 -13.41
CA ILE A 114 -15.85 -0.54 -13.55
C ILE A 114 -15.27 0.53 -12.63
N LEU A 115 -14.45 0.11 -11.67
CA LEU A 115 -13.69 1.02 -10.83
C LEU A 115 -12.42 1.45 -11.58
N GLU A 116 -12.34 2.72 -11.93
CA GLU A 116 -11.21 3.27 -12.68
C GLU A 116 -10.07 3.62 -11.74
N LEU A 117 -9.02 2.82 -11.74
CA LEU A 117 -7.85 2.98 -10.88
C LEU A 117 -6.65 3.64 -11.59
N PHE A 118 -6.87 4.17 -12.79
CA PHE A 118 -5.82 4.76 -13.64
C PHE A 118 -5.79 6.30 -13.61
N CYS A 119 -6.53 6.94 -12.71
CA CYS A 119 -6.59 8.40 -12.59
C CYS A 119 -5.36 9.03 -11.92
N GLY A 120 -4.39 8.22 -11.52
CA GLY A 120 -3.14 8.68 -10.92
C GLY A 120 -2.07 9.11 -11.91
N PRO A 121 -0.93 9.63 -11.40
CA PRO A 121 0.11 10.28 -12.23
C PRO A 121 0.79 9.36 -13.24
N THR A 122 0.81 8.06 -13.04
CA THR A 122 1.41 7.10 -13.98
C THR A 122 0.37 6.22 -14.69
N CYS A 123 -0.91 6.53 -14.50
CA CYS A 123 -2.05 5.81 -15.08
C CYS A 123 -2.06 4.31 -14.70
N ALA A 124 -1.60 3.98 -13.50
CA ALA A 124 -1.61 2.62 -12.97
C ALA A 124 -2.33 2.59 -11.61
N PHE A 125 -3.05 1.49 -11.30
CA PHE A 125 -3.71 1.32 -10.01
C PHE A 125 -2.74 1.44 -8.82
N LYS A 126 -1.47 1.19 -9.08
CA LYS A 126 -0.38 1.27 -8.10
C LYS A 126 -0.15 2.68 -7.58
N ASP A 127 -0.57 3.71 -8.32
CA ASP A 127 -0.45 5.11 -7.92
C ASP A 127 -1.20 5.38 -6.61
N VAL A 128 -2.34 4.75 -6.38
CA VAL A 128 -3.12 4.91 -5.15
C VAL A 128 -2.28 4.56 -3.92
N ALA A 129 -1.58 3.44 -3.97
CA ALA A 129 -0.75 2.98 -2.87
C ALA A 129 0.63 3.67 -2.83
N LEU A 130 1.23 3.91 -3.99
CA LEU A 130 2.57 4.50 -4.07
C LEU A 130 2.58 6.02 -3.91
N SER A 131 1.43 6.68 -3.94
CA SER A 131 1.30 8.06 -3.45
C SER A 131 1.29 8.15 -1.92
N ALA A 132 0.85 7.09 -1.21
CA ALA A 132 0.75 7.06 0.24
C ALA A 132 1.99 6.47 0.94
N LEU A 133 2.53 5.35 0.43
CA LEU A 133 3.65 4.64 1.03
C LEU A 133 4.86 5.52 1.34
N PRO A 134 5.33 6.42 0.46
CA PRO A 134 6.47 7.27 0.77
C PRO A 134 6.24 8.19 1.98
N ASN A 135 5.03 8.72 2.11
CA ASN A 135 4.64 9.56 3.24
C ASN A 135 4.57 8.74 4.53
N LEU A 136 3.94 7.55 4.49
CA LEU A 136 3.91 6.62 5.62
C LEU A 136 5.33 6.24 6.05
N MET A 137 6.21 5.93 5.11
CA MET A 137 7.57 5.47 5.38
C MET A 137 8.45 6.58 5.95
N SER A 138 8.36 7.81 5.42
CA SER A 138 9.07 8.97 5.94
C SER A 138 8.67 9.28 7.39
N GLU A 139 7.39 9.21 7.72
CA GLU A 139 6.93 9.42 9.09
C GLU A 139 7.25 8.22 10.00
N ALA A 140 7.19 6.98 9.48
CA ALA A 140 7.64 5.80 10.21
C ALA A 140 9.10 5.91 10.64
N ALA A 141 9.98 6.41 9.78
CA ALA A 141 11.38 6.64 10.13
C ALA A 141 11.53 7.61 11.30
N LYS A 142 10.73 8.69 11.34
CA LYS A 142 10.74 9.65 12.45
C LYS A 142 10.21 9.04 13.76
N LEU A 143 9.08 8.32 13.68
CA LEU A 143 8.45 7.67 14.83
C LEU A 143 9.37 6.63 15.49
N ASN A 144 10.17 5.94 14.68
CA ASN A 144 11.11 4.92 15.14
C ASN A 144 12.53 5.46 15.40
N TYR A 145 12.73 6.78 15.37
CA TYR A 145 14.04 7.41 15.54
C TYR A 145 15.12 6.84 14.61
N PHE A 146 14.70 6.43 13.41
CA PHE A 146 15.58 5.82 12.43
C PHE A 146 16.58 6.86 11.88
N LYS A 147 17.86 6.53 11.87
CA LYS A 147 18.94 7.48 11.57
C LYS A 147 19.52 7.32 10.17
N ASP A 148 19.41 6.12 9.61
CA ASP A 148 19.95 5.84 8.29
C ASP A 148 19.05 6.46 7.20
N GLU A 149 19.64 6.79 6.07
CA GLU A 149 18.90 7.06 4.84
C GLU A 149 18.33 5.75 4.29
N ILE A 150 17.10 5.75 3.84
CA ILE A 150 16.44 4.56 3.30
C ILE A 150 16.72 4.48 1.80
N LEU A 151 17.35 3.40 1.34
CA LEU A 151 17.51 3.09 -0.08
C LEU A 151 16.50 2.02 -0.50
N ILE A 152 15.49 2.43 -1.24
CA ILE A 152 14.50 1.53 -1.84
C ILE A 152 15.11 0.86 -3.08
N LEU A 153 15.13 -0.47 -3.09
CA LEU A 153 15.45 -1.25 -4.27
C LEU A 153 14.20 -1.97 -4.78
N THR A 154 13.89 -1.77 -6.06
CA THR A 154 12.71 -2.37 -6.69
C THR A 154 13.05 -2.94 -8.05
N ALA A 155 12.76 -4.23 -8.27
CA ALA A 155 12.69 -4.80 -9.61
C ALA A 155 11.27 -4.66 -10.16
N THR A 156 11.15 -4.31 -11.43
CA THR A 156 9.86 -4.08 -12.07
C THR A 156 9.80 -4.67 -13.47
N SER A 157 8.60 -5.08 -13.86
CA SER A 157 8.27 -5.40 -15.26
C SER A 157 7.49 -4.26 -15.95
N GLY A 158 7.36 -3.09 -15.30
CA GLY A 158 6.68 -1.92 -15.85
C GLY A 158 6.08 -1.00 -14.80
N ASP A 159 4.76 -1.08 -14.57
CA ASP A 159 3.96 -0.12 -13.78
C ASP A 159 4.45 0.17 -12.36
N THR A 160 4.96 -0.85 -11.67
CA THR A 160 5.45 -0.65 -10.29
C THR A 160 6.64 0.30 -10.25
N GLY A 161 7.54 0.19 -11.23
CA GLY A 161 8.72 1.05 -11.31
C GLY A 161 8.37 2.50 -11.55
N SER A 162 7.48 2.76 -12.51
CA SER A 162 7.01 4.11 -12.85
C SER A 162 6.32 4.76 -11.66
N ALA A 163 5.36 4.06 -11.05
CA ALA A 163 4.60 4.58 -9.92
C ALA A 163 5.48 4.77 -8.66
N ALA A 164 6.46 3.87 -8.42
CA ALA A 164 7.39 4.00 -7.31
C ALA A 164 8.34 5.18 -7.49
N LEU A 165 8.96 5.33 -8.66
CA LEU A 165 9.82 6.48 -8.95
C LEU A 165 9.07 7.80 -8.77
N HIS A 166 7.83 7.88 -9.28
CA HIS A 166 7.00 9.07 -9.11
C HIS A 166 6.67 9.32 -7.63
N GLY A 167 6.19 8.31 -6.92
CA GLY A 167 5.74 8.46 -5.53
C GLY A 167 6.85 8.80 -4.56
N PHE A 168 8.07 8.26 -4.76
CA PHE A 168 9.24 8.51 -3.93
C PHE A 168 10.08 9.71 -4.38
N SER A 169 9.70 10.37 -5.49
CA SER A 169 10.43 11.55 -5.99
C SER A 169 10.49 12.65 -4.93
N ASP A 170 11.71 13.09 -4.65
CA ASP A 170 12.02 14.18 -3.71
C ASP A 170 11.51 13.98 -2.27
N VAL A 171 11.24 12.75 -1.85
CA VAL A 171 10.87 12.42 -0.47
C VAL A 171 12.13 12.46 0.42
N PRO A 172 12.17 13.32 1.47
CA PRO A 172 13.34 13.46 2.32
C PRO A 172 13.73 12.17 3.04
N GLY A 173 15.03 11.86 3.08
CA GLY A 173 15.58 10.69 3.79
C GLY A 173 15.38 9.36 3.05
N ILE A 174 14.84 9.39 1.83
CA ILE A 174 14.60 8.19 1.03
C ILE A 174 15.23 8.37 -0.35
N ARG A 175 15.94 7.37 -0.84
CA ARG A 175 16.36 7.22 -2.23
C ARG A 175 15.71 5.99 -2.84
N ILE A 176 15.53 6.00 -4.15
CA ILE A 176 14.97 4.85 -4.87
C ILE A 176 15.79 4.51 -6.10
N ALA A 177 16.09 3.22 -6.24
CA ALA A 177 16.69 2.63 -7.44
C ALA A 177 15.77 1.55 -7.99
N VAL A 178 15.32 1.74 -9.23
CA VAL A 178 14.45 0.80 -9.95
C VAL A 178 15.25 0.08 -11.01
N PHE A 179 15.13 -1.25 -11.01
CA PHE A 179 15.77 -2.14 -11.99
C PHE A 179 14.69 -2.72 -12.91
N TYR A 180 14.84 -2.52 -14.21
CA TYR A 180 13.92 -3.02 -15.21
C TYR A 180 14.65 -3.77 -16.31
N PRO A 181 14.07 -4.80 -16.96
CA PRO A 181 14.70 -5.45 -18.10
C PRO A 181 14.78 -4.46 -19.26
N ASP A 182 15.93 -4.34 -19.91
CA ASP A 182 16.14 -3.44 -21.07
C ASP A 182 15.29 -3.88 -22.29
N LYS A 183 14.87 -5.15 -22.30
CA LYS A 183 13.92 -5.73 -23.26
C LYS A 183 12.75 -6.37 -22.54
N GLY A 184 11.53 -6.13 -23.01
CA GLY A 184 10.32 -6.77 -22.46
C GLY A 184 9.41 -5.87 -21.62
N ILE A 185 9.71 -4.56 -21.57
CA ILE A 185 8.75 -3.54 -21.11
C ILE A 185 8.30 -2.68 -22.30
N SER A 186 7.13 -2.04 -22.18
CA SER A 186 6.67 -1.11 -23.21
C SER A 186 7.54 0.15 -23.23
N GLU A 187 7.65 0.79 -24.39
CA GLU A 187 8.39 2.06 -24.52
C GLU A 187 7.79 3.14 -23.63
N THR A 188 6.47 3.19 -23.49
CA THR A 188 5.78 4.13 -22.60
C THR A 188 6.24 3.95 -21.16
N GLN A 189 6.22 2.71 -20.63
CA GLN A 189 6.68 2.42 -19.28
C GLN A 189 8.15 2.74 -19.07
N ARG A 190 9.00 2.44 -20.08
CA ARG A 190 10.40 2.81 -20.04
C ARG A 190 10.58 4.32 -19.93
N LEU A 191 9.89 5.08 -20.77
CA LEU A 191 9.94 6.54 -20.77
C LEU A 191 9.45 7.12 -19.44
N GLN A 192 8.34 6.65 -18.89
CA GLN A 192 7.86 7.06 -17.58
C GLN A 192 8.92 6.91 -16.47
N MET A 193 9.77 5.86 -16.55
CA MET A 193 10.83 5.65 -15.57
C MET A 193 12.06 6.52 -15.81
N VAL A 194 12.55 6.59 -17.07
CA VAL A 194 13.83 7.26 -17.36
C VAL A 194 13.72 8.79 -17.45
N THR A 195 12.52 9.32 -17.61
CA THR A 195 12.27 10.77 -17.63
C THR A 195 11.87 11.32 -16.26
N GLN A 196 11.79 10.47 -15.23
CA GLN A 196 11.49 10.95 -13.88
C GLN A 196 12.58 11.87 -13.35
N SER A 197 12.21 13.07 -12.89
CA SER A 197 13.14 14.17 -12.59
C SER A 197 13.60 14.28 -11.13
N GLY A 198 13.14 13.43 -10.23
CA GLY A 198 13.48 13.49 -8.80
C GLY A 198 14.99 13.33 -8.55
N ALA A 199 15.55 14.18 -7.68
CA ALA A 199 17.00 14.15 -7.38
C ALA A 199 17.44 12.86 -6.66
N ASN A 200 16.50 12.19 -6.00
CA ASN A 200 16.71 10.97 -5.22
C ASN A 200 16.27 9.69 -5.97
N THR A 201 15.92 9.79 -7.25
CA THR A 201 15.41 8.67 -8.07
C THR A 201 16.40 8.21 -9.12
N LYS A 202 16.46 6.90 -9.39
CA LYS A 202 17.30 6.33 -10.43
C LYS A 202 16.65 5.09 -11.04
N ALA A 203 16.65 5.00 -12.37
CA ALA A 203 16.20 3.81 -13.11
C ALA A 203 17.41 3.17 -13.84
N PHE A 204 17.52 1.84 -13.75
CA PHE A 204 18.60 1.06 -14.35
C PHE A 204 18.03 -0.04 -15.26
N GLY A 205 18.43 -0.01 -16.54
CA GLY A 205 18.15 -1.09 -17.47
C GLY A 205 19.09 -2.28 -17.22
N VAL A 206 18.52 -3.46 -17.01
CA VAL A 206 19.24 -4.72 -16.80
C VAL A 206 19.25 -5.51 -18.11
N ARG A 207 20.41 -5.97 -18.55
CA ARG A 207 20.52 -6.89 -19.70
C ARG A 207 20.06 -8.27 -19.27
N GLY A 208 18.78 -8.56 -19.47
CA GLY A 208 18.13 -9.79 -19.06
C GLY A 208 16.61 -9.64 -19.07
N ASN A 209 15.92 -10.56 -18.42
CA ASN A 209 14.48 -10.55 -18.22
C ASN A 209 14.10 -10.01 -16.82
N PHE A 210 12.81 -10.02 -16.49
CA PHE A 210 12.32 -9.58 -15.19
C PHE A 210 12.85 -10.45 -14.03
N ASP A 211 12.97 -11.76 -14.24
CA ASP A 211 13.45 -12.69 -13.20
C ASP A 211 14.93 -12.44 -12.89
N ASP A 212 15.74 -12.06 -13.89
CA ASP A 212 17.12 -11.66 -13.70
C ASP A 212 17.22 -10.41 -12.83
N ALA A 213 16.42 -9.38 -13.12
CA ALA A 213 16.37 -8.15 -12.34
C ALA A 213 15.89 -8.42 -10.90
N GLN A 214 14.85 -9.23 -10.74
CA GLN A 214 14.30 -9.60 -9.42
C GLN A 214 15.31 -10.41 -8.59
N THR A 215 15.98 -11.37 -9.22
CA THR A 215 17.02 -12.19 -8.57
C THR A 215 18.19 -11.31 -8.15
N GLY A 216 18.62 -10.38 -9.00
CA GLY A 216 19.67 -9.41 -8.67
C GLY A 216 19.32 -8.56 -7.45
N VAL A 217 18.10 -8.02 -7.39
CA VAL A 217 17.62 -7.24 -6.24
C VAL A 217 17.58 -8.10 -4.97
N LYS A 218 17.07 -9.33 -5.04
CA LYS A 218 17.05 -10.26 -3.89
C LYS A 218 18.46 -10.54 -3.36
N ARG A 219 19.43 -10.74 -4.27
CA ARG A 219 20.83 -10.95 -3.89
C ARG A 219 21.43 -9.72 -3.20
N LEU A 220 21.12 -8.50 -3.67
CA LEU A 220 21.58 -7.27 -3.01
C LEU A 220 21.06 -7.20 -1.56
N PHE A 221 19.80 -7.54 -1.30
CA PHE A 221 19.27 -7.59 0.06
C PHE A 221 19.98 -8.62 0.95
N GLN A 222 20.39 -9.77 0.39
CA GLN A 222 21.05 -10.85 1.14
C GLN A 222 22.54 -10.60 1.36
N GLU A 223 23.25 -10.16 0.32
CA GLU A 223 24.70 -10.06 0.30
C GLU A 223 25.18 -8.70 0.83
N ILE A 224 24.38 -7.63 0.66
CA ILE A 224 24.76 -6.26 0.99
C ILE A 224 23.61 -5.56 1.76
N PRO A 225 23.20 -6.09 2.92
CA PRO A 225 22.06 -5.51 3.67
C PRO A 225 22.32 -4.07 4.15
N ARG A 226 23.59 -3.68 4.26
CA ARG A 226 24.06 -2.31 4.50
C ARG A 226 25.09 -1.93 3.44
N PRO A 227 24.68 -1.21 2.39
CA PRO A 227 25.59 -0.86 1.29
C PRO A 227 26.69 0.10 1.71
N CYS A 228 26.44 0.96 2.69
CA CYS A 228 27.44 1.83 3.34
C CYS A 228 26.94 2.30 4.71
N GLU A 229 27.80 2.95 5.48
CA GLU A 229 27.42 3.55 6.77
C GLU A 229 26.34 4.61 6.56
N GLY A 230 25.31 4.59 7.43
CA GLY A 230 24.17 5.51 7.37
C GLY A 230 23.15 5.23 6.27
N VAL A 231 23.20 4.06 5.58
CA VAL A 231 22.21 3.65 4.58
C VAL A 231 21.68 2.27 4.87
N SER A 232 20.35 2.15 4.88
CA SER A 232 19.63 0.88 5.06
C SER A 232 18.75 0.58 3.86
N LEU A 233 18.69 -0.69 3.45
CA LEU A 233 17.86 -1.12 2.34
C LEU A 233 16.42 -1.35 2.77
N SER A 234 15.47 -0.96 1.92
CA SER A 234 14.05 -1.31 2.05
C SER A 234 13.42 -1.53 0.67
N SER A 235 12.18 -2.01 0.64
CA SER A 235 11.47 -2.36 -0.59
C SER A 235 10.11 -1.67 -0.69
N ALA A 236 9.77 -1.20 -1.89
CA ALA A 236 8.45 -0.69 -2.24
C ALA A 236 7.55 -1.74 -2.92
N ASN A 237 7.89 -3.02 -2.84
CA ASN A 237 7.10 -4.10 -3.43
C ASN A 237 5.77 -4.33 -2.68
N SER A 238 4.87 -5.12 -3.26
CA SER A 238 3.54 -5.43 -2.70
C SER A 238 3.54 -6.18 -1.36
N ILE A 239 4.70 -6.56 -0.87
CA ILE A 239 4.92 -7.21 0.42
C ILE A 239 4.82 -6.24 1.62
N ASN A 240 4.98 -4.93 1.40
CA ASN A 240 4.90 -3.92 2.46
C ASN A 240 3.45 -3.61 2.81
N ILE A 241 3.09 -3.73 4.10
CA ILE A 241 1.74 -3.43 4.58
C ILE A 241 1.31 -1.98 4.29
N GLY A 242 2.23 -1.03 4.31
CA GLY A 242 1.97 0.37 3.92
C GLY A 242 1.61 0.55 2.45
N ARG A 243 1.85 -0.48 1.62
CA ARG A 243 1.38 -0.54 0.24
C ARG A 243 0.05 -1.28 0.09
N LEU A 244 -0.24 -2.23 0.96
CA LEU A 244 -1.49 -2.98 0.93
C LEU A 244 -2.67 -2.13 1.44
N VAL A 245 -2.50 -1.47 2.57
CA VAL A 245 -3.58 -0.76 3.27
C VAL A 245 -4.24 0.35 2.45
N PRO A 246 -3.53 1.20 1.68
CA PRO A 246 -4.19 2.21 0.84
C PRO A 246 -5.16 1.63 -0.19
N GLN A 247 -4.95 0.38 -0.60
CA GLN A 247 -5.82 -0.31 -1.56
C GLN A 247 -7.16 -0.74 -0.94
N VAL A 248 -7.25 -0.86 0.37
CA VAL A 248 -8.51 -1.17 1.07
C VAL A 248 -9.55 -0.07 0.82
N VAL A 249 -9.11 1.18 0.72
CA VAL A 249 -9.99 2.35 0.65
C VAL A 249 -10.87 2.36 -0.59
N TYR A 250 -10.34 1.98 -1.75
CA TYR A 250 -11.13 2.04 -2.98
C TYR A 250 -12.25 0.98 -3.06
N TYR A 251 -12.21 -0.07 -2.24
CA TYR A 251 -13.36 -0.96 -2.07
C TYR A 251 -14.52 -0.27 -1.36
N PHE A 252 -14.22 0.54 -0.33
CA PHE A 252 -15.22 1.40 0.32
C PHE A 252 -15.72 2.48 -0.64
N ALA A 253 -14.85 3.09 -1.44
CA ALA A 253 -15.22 4.11 -2.43
C ALA A 253 -16.15 3.54 -3.51
N ALA A 254 -15.86 2.35 -4.04
CA ALA A 254 -16.72 1.68 -4.99
C ALA A 254 -18.10 1.35 -4.39
N TYR A 255 -18.13 0.84 -3.17
CA TYR A 255 -19.38 0.57 -2.45
C TYR A 255 -20.21 1.85 -2.23
N LYS A 256 -19.55 2.92 -1.77
CA LYS A 256 -20.17 4.24 -1.63
C LYS A 256 -20.82 4.71 -2.92
N SER A 257 -20.10 4.67 -4.05
CA SER A 257 -20.61 5.11 -5.35
C SER A 257 -21.87 4.35 -5.75
N LEU A 258 -21.93 3.03 -5.53
CA LEU A 258 -23.12 2.23 -5.83
C LEU A 258 -24.32 2.61 -4.96
N VAL A 259 -24.10 2.90 -3.68
CA VAL A 259 -25.16 3.37 -2.76
C VAL A 259 -25.63 4.77 -3.14
N ASP A 260 -24.72 5.70 -3.38
CA ASP A 260 -25.04 7.10 -3.69
C ASP A 260 -25.80 7.25 -5.01
N THR A 261 -25.51 6.40 -6.00
CA THR A 261 -26.23 6.37 -7.29
C THR A 261 -27.53 5.58 -7.23
N GLY A 262 -27.83 4.91 -6.12
CA GLY A 262 -29.06 4.13 -5.94
C GLY A 262 -29.06 2.77 -6.65
N GLU A 263 -27.90 2.32 -7.12
CA GLU A 263 -27.73 1.03 -7.82
C GLU A 263 -27.88 -0.16 -6.87
N ILE A 264 -27.52 0.06 -5.60
CA ILE A 264 -27.74 -0.89 -4.52
C ILE A 264 -28.33 -0.19 -3.29
N LYS A 265 -28.95 -0.95 -2.40
CA LYS A 265 -29.37 -0.47 -1.08
C LYS A 265 -28.22 -0.62 -0.08
N LEU A 266 -28.21 0.27 0.90
CA LEU A 266 -27.26 0.17 2.01
C LEU A 266 -27.41 -1.19 2.73
N GLY A 267 -26.37 -1.98 2.73
CA GLY A 267 -26.32 -3.34 3.32
C GLY A 267 -26.34 -4.45 2.28
N ASP A 268 -26.66 -4.17 1.02
CA ASP A 268 -26.56 -5.16 -0.06
C ASP A 268 -25.09 -5.57 -0.25
N ALA A 269 -24.85 -6.86 -0.50
CA ALA A 269 -23.51 -7.37 -0.73
C ALA A 269 -23.06 -7.11 -2.19
N VAL A 270 -21.81 -6.70 -2.37
CA VAL A 270 -21.20 -6.43 -3.68
C VAL A 270 -20.13 -7.47 -3.98
N ASP A 271 -20.20 -8.06 -5.15
CA ASP A 271 -19.16 -8.95 -5.68
C ASP A 271 -18.10 -8.12 -6.42
N TYR A 272 -16.83 -8.42 -6.19
CA TYR A 272 -15.71 -7.74 -6.85
C TYR A 272 -14.91 -8.72 -7.69
N THR A 273 -14.76 -8.41 -8.99
CA THR A 273 -13.86 -9.15 -9.88
C THR A 273 -12.55 -8.38 -10.00
N VAL A 274 -11.46 -8.99 -9.57
CA VAL A 274 -10.14 -8.36 -9.47
C VAL A 274 -9.15 -9.05 -10.39
N PRO A 275 -8.65 -8.37 -11.45
CA PRO A 275 -7.54 -8.87 -12.24
C PRO A 275 -6.30 -9.06 -11.34
N THR A 276 -5.83 -10.28 -11.21
CA THR A 276 -4.87 -10.62 -10.16
C THR A 276 -3.61 -11.28 -10.73
N GLY A 277 -2.47 -10.64 -10.46
CA GLY A 277 -1.14 -11.24 -10.59
C GLY A 277 -0.52 -11.42 -9.20
N ASN A 278 -0.15 -10.31 -8.55
CA ASN A 278 0.27 -10.31 -7.13
C ASN A 278 -0.96 -10.05 -6.26
N PHE A 279 -1.29 -10.91 -5.36
CA PHE A 279 -2.53 -10.91 -4.55
C PHE A 279 -2.80 -9.66 -3.68
N GLY A 280 -2.04 -8.59 -3.80
CA GLY A 280 -2.20 -7.37 -2.99
C GLY A 280 -3.58 -6.73 -3.13
N ASP A 281 -4.05 -6.55 -4.36
CA ASP A 281 -5.34 -5.90 -4.64
C ASP A 281 -6.51 -6.71 -4.06
N ILE A 282 -6.64 -7.98 -4.42
CA ILE A 282 -7.73 -8.84 -3.93
C ILE A 282 -7.64 -9.06 -2.41
N MET A 283 -6.43 -9.09 -1.84
CA MET A 283 -6.23 -9.14 -0.39
C MET A 283 -6.74 -7.88 0.29
N ALA A 284 -6.60 -6.71 -0.33
CA ALA A 284 -7.19 -5.47 0.17
C ALA A 284 -8.73 -5.54 0.21
N GLY A 285 -9.36 -6.17 -0.79
CA GLY A 285 -10.80 -6.49 -0.77
C GLY A 285 -11.19 -7.43 0.36
N TYR A 286 -10.38 -8.43 0.66
CA TYR A 286 -10.58 -9.31 1.81
C TYR A 286 -10.49 -8.53 3.13
N LEU A 287 -9.50 -7.64 3.28
CA LEU A 287 -9.37 -6.79 4.46
C LEU A 287 -10.56 -5.83 4.60
N ALA A 288 -11.07 -5.24 3.51
CA ALA A 288 -12.28 -4.44 3.54
C ALA A 288 -13.48 -5.23 4.06
N LYS A 289 -13.62 -6.51 3.66
CA LYS A 289 -14.64 -7.44 4.19
C LYS A 289 -14.45 -7.68 5.69
N GLN A 290 -13.23 -7.92 6.17
CA GLN A 290 -12.95 -8.11 7.59
C GLN A 290 -13.24 -6.84 8.40
N MET A 291 -13.06 -5.66 7.81
CA MET A 291 -13.42 -4.38 8.41
C MET A 291 -14.93 -4.15 8.51
N GLY A 292 -15.76 -4.97 7.85
CA GLY A 292 -17.22 -4.92 7.93
C GLY A 292 -17.92 -4.41 6.68
N LEU A 293 -17.19 -4.09 5.59
CA LEU A 293 -17.80 -3.74 4.31
C LEU A 293 -18.61 -4.93 3.78
N PRO A 294 -19.85 -4.74 3.26
CA PRO A 294 -20.66 -5.82 2.71
C PRO A 294 -20.08 -6.35 1.37
N VAL A 295 -18.97 -7.07 1.45
CA VAL A 295 -18.34 -7.73 0.31
C VAL A 295 -18.91 -9.14 0.19
N GLY A 296 -19.49 -9.45 -0.96
CA GLY A 296 -19.96 -10.77 -1.33
C GLY A 296 -18.80 -11.68 -1.71
N LYS A 297 -18.65 -11.94 -3.00
CA LYS A 297 -17.56 -12.75 -3.57
C LYS A 297 -16.39 -11.85 -3.98
N LEU A 298 -15.19 -12.36 -3.77
CA LEU A 298 -13.97 -11.85 -4.39
C LEU A 298 -13.59 -12.84 -5.50
N VAL A 299 -13.71 -12.39 -6.74
CA VAL A 299 -13.41 -13.20 -7.93
C VAL A 299 -12.02 -12.86 -8.41
N CYS A 300 -11.09 -13.78 -8.28
CA CYS A 300 -9.73 -13.65 -8.81
C CYS A 300 -9.75 -13.91 -10.33
N ALA A 301 -9.63 -12.85 -11.12
CA ALA A 301 -9.52 -12.99 -12.57
C ALA A 301 -8.06 -13.16 -12.98
N SER A 302 -7.73 -14.30 -13.57
CA SER A 302 -6.39 -14.61 -14.07
C SER A 302 -6.40 -14.78 -15.60
N ASN A 303 -5.22 -14.66 -16.20
CA ASN A 303 -4.99 -15.07 -17.59
C ASN A 303 -4.53 -16.55 -17.63
N LYS A 304 -3.77 -16.94 -18.66
CA LYS A 304 -3.21 -18.30 -18.79
C LYS A 304 -2.27 -18.71 -17.64
N ASN A 305 -1.78 -17.75 -16.85
CA ASN A 305 -1.04 -18.00 -15.62
C ASN A 305 -2.02 -18.08 -14.45
N ASP A 306 -2.64 -19.23 -14.28
CA ASP A 306 -3.70 -19.52 -13.32
C ASP A 306 -3.26 -20.54 -12.24
N VAL A 307 -1.96 -20.64 -11.99
CA VAL A 307 -1.33 -21.54 -10.99
C VAL A 307 -2.06 -21.56 -9.64
N LEU A 308 -2.70 -20.47 -9.28
CA LEU A 308 -3.46 -20.34 -8.04
C LEU A 308 -4.77 -21.13 -8.05
N THR A 309 -5.32 -21.44 -9.23
CA THR A 309 -6.48 -22.34 -9.36
C THR A 309 -6.10 -23.78 -8.93
N GLU A 310 -4.84 -24.16 -9.13
CA GLU A 310 -4.33 -25.46 -8.68
C GLU A 310 -4.05 -25.48 -7.17
N PHE A 311 -3.87 -24.32 -6.56
CA PHE A 311 -3.57 -24.17 -5.13
C PHE A 311 -4.83 -24.13 -4.25
N LEU A 312 -5.96 -23.67 -4.77
CA LEU A 312 -7.24 -23.54 -4.08
C LEU A 312 -8.09 -24.81 -4.24
#